data_67aee965f4d91afbfba5553a3e5e2619
#
_entry.id   67aee965f4d91afbfba5553a3e5e2619
#
_cell.length_a   1.000
_cell.length_b   1.000
_cell.length_c   1.000
_cell.angle_alpha   90.00
_cell.angle_beta   90.00
_cell.angle_gamma   90.00
#
_symmetry.space_group_name_H-M   'P 1'
#
loop_
_entity.id
_entity.type
_entity.pdbx_description
1 polymer ?
#
loop_
_entity_poly.entity_id
_entity_poly.type
_entity_poly.pdbx_seq_one_letter_code
_entity_poly.pdbx_strand_id
1 'polypeptide(L)'
;GKILVTKTGEEFSSVQVSGDGVADKDGNLAEGENLYTPVYAVTGQAGAVYEVIAAEDIVTPDGTVRAAAGDVVDTITTDEEGKAETKELYLGKYQIVEKTAPEGLVLNTETHEVELTYAGQEVSVTEADTAFYNERQKVTVDLTKTLEQDEIFGIGSAGEIQNVAFGLYAAEDLTAADGSVIPADGLIEIVFCSTEGTAAFQTDLPFGKYYVKEVATDQHYLLSEETYPVDFTYQGQDTAVVHISANEGNAIENELIRGKISGRKVDTDGEALEGATIGLFSAGAEEFTEDTALMVTTSDEDGAFAFEDVPFGRWIVREIASPEGYVLNEALHYVSVTEDEEVIEVELINKLIEGSVRLTKVDAEYPANKLTGAVFELYADTDKDQKLTEKDELVGEIPEISEGIYQTDGLLYGGYFVKEKTAPEGFKLDENAYYFEISEDGKIVDVENEAGIGFINQPITGKLELTKTDVADGKPLPNAGFRIKDEDGNIVATGVTDENGIAIFTLRYGKYTYQEYNAPEGYEIDESEYAFEIKEDGQIVKATMTNEKIPEELITTPKTGDDSRPGLWIGLSALSGAGVAVFGILTAMKMRKRKGEDKA
;
A
#
# COMPACT_ATOMS: atom_id res chain seq x y z
N GLY A 1 32.43 -81.89 -35.60
CA GLY A 1 31.87 -80.62 -36.12
C GLY A 1 32.44 -79.44 -35.41
N LYS A 2 32.06 -78.29 -35.85
CA LYS A 2 32.42 -77.00 -35.24
C LYS A 2 31.20 -76.18 -34.95
N ILE A 3 31.25 -75.35 -33.90
CA ILE A 3 30.24 -74.38 -33.59
C ILE A 3 30.82 -72.98 -33.81
N LEU A 4 30.12 -72.16 -34.61
CA LEU A 4 30.46 -70.78 -34.86
C LEU A 4 29.58 -69.92 -33.96
N VAL A 5 30.20 -69.03 -33.24
CA VAL A 5 29.50 -68.05 -32.40
C VAL A 5 29.71 -66.68 -33.02
N THR A 6 28.61 -65.93 -33.19
CA THR A 6 28.64 -64.53 -33.59
C THR A 6 28.23 -63.70 -32.40
N LYS A 7 29.03 -62.68 -32.03
CA LYS A 7 28.80 -61.75 -30.99
C LYS A 7 28.57 -60.38 -31.57
N THR A 8 27.43 -59.73 -31.18
CA THR A 8 27.14 -58.35 -31.53
C THR A 8 26.78 -57.52 -30.28
N GLY A 9 26.94 -56.24 -30.37
CA GLY A 9 26.58 -55.28 -29.33
C GLY A 9 26.55 -53.84 -29.87
N GLU A 10 26.05 -52.90 -29.08
CA GLU A 10 26.02 -51.48 -29.43
C GLU A 10 27.43 -50.90 -29.33
N GLU A 11 27.80 -50.08 -30.32
CA GLU A 11 29.01 -49.27 -30.35
C GLU A 11 28.66 -47.82 -30.62
N PHE A 12 29.31 -46.85 -29.95
CA PHE A 12 29.21 -45.44 -30.28
C PHE A 12 29.76 -45.19 -31.68
N SER A 13 28.87 -45.08 -32.67
CA SER A 13 29.20 -45.17 -34.09
C SER A 13 29.40 -43.82 -34.76
N SER A 14 28.59 -42.80 -34.41
CA SER A 14 28.65 -41.48 -35.01
C SER A 14 28.01 -40.43 -34.11
N VAL A 15 28.19 -39.15 -34.46
CA VAL A 15 27.59 -37.99 -33.78
C VAL A 15 26.65 -37.27 -34.74
N GLN A 16 25.42 -37.09 -34.35
CA GLN A 16 24.49 -36.23 -35.06
C GLN A 16 24.59 -34.81 -34.47
N VAL A 17 24.72 -33.79 -35.31
CA VAL A 17 24.76 -32.38 -34.89
C VAL A 17 23.54 -31.70 -35.46
N SER A 18 22.72 -31.10 -34.59
CA SER A 18 21.63 -30.22 -34.99
C SER A 18 22.05 -28.77 -34.75
N GLY A 19 21.99 -27.94 -35.80
CA GLY A 19 22.33 -26.51 -35.72
C GLY A 19 21.24 -25.62 -35.18
N ASP A 20 20.12 -26.21 -34.76
CA ASP A 20 18.97 -25.51 -34.23
C ASP A 20 19.01 -25.63 -32.72
N GLY A 21 19.84 -24.85 -32.06
CA GLY A 21 20.01 -24.81 -30.59
C GLY A 21 18.73 -25.18 -29.82
N VAL A 22 18.83 -25.39 -28.54
CA VAL A 22 17.67 -25.76 -27.73
C VAL A 22 16.82 -24.56 -27.48
N ALA A 23 15.53 -24.66 -27.80
CA ALA A 23 14.56 -23.63 -27.48
C ALA A 23 14.46 -23.44 -25.95
N ASP A 24 14.51 -22.20 -25.51
CA ASP A 24 14.03 -21.86 -24.18
C ASP A 24 12.52 -22.20 -24.06
N LYS A 25 11.94 -22.05 -22.86
CA LYS A 25 10.51 -22.31 -22.63
C LYS A 25 9.56 -21.51 -23.54
N ASP A 26 10.06 -20.45 -24.17
CA ASP A 26 9.33 -19.56 -25.09
C ASP A 26 9.62 -19.87 -26.56
N GLY A 27 10.47 -20.89 -26.83
CA GLY A 27 10.85 -21.33 -28.16
C GLY A 27 11.98 -20.52 -28.81
N ASN A 28 12.65 -19.65 -28.03
CA ASN A 28 13.79 -18.89 -28.51
C ASN A 28 15.08 -19.69 -28.29
N LEU A 29 15.85 -19.86 -29.37
CA LEU A 29 17.13 -20.55 -29.35
C LEU A 29 18.23 -19.57 -28.90
N ALA A 30 19.15 -20.03 -28.06
CA ALA A 30 20.43 -19.36 -27.93
C ALA A 30 21.14 -19.43 -29.30
N GLU A 31 21.29 -18.29 -29.96
CA GLU A 31 21.95 -18.22 -31.27
C GLU A 31 23.38 -18.85 -31.18
N GLY A 32 23.58 -19.97 -31.84
CA GLY A 32 24.89 -20.53 -32.10
C GLY A 32 25.30 -21.79 -31.32
N GLU A 33 24.47 -22.32 -30.42
CA GLU A 33 24.79 -23.61 -29.78
C GLU A 33 24.33 -24.81 -30.64
N ASN A 34 25.27 -25.73 -30.92
CA ASN A 34 24.95 -26.99 -31.54
C ASN A 34 24.58 -28.03 -30.47
N LEU A 35 23.56 -28.81 -30.76
CA LEU A 35 23.18 -29.96 -29.95
C LEU A 35 23.84 -31.22 -30.55
N TYR A 36 24.59 -31.94 -29.74
CA TYR A 36 25.32 -33.16 -30.13
C TYR A 36 24.59 -34.38 -29.59
N THR A 37 24.14 -35.28 -30.49
CA THR A 37 23.44 -36.49 -30.13
C THR A 37 24.31 -37.71 -30.48
N PRO A 38 24.69 -38.56 -29.49
CA PRO A 38 25.37 -39.79 -29.75
C PRO A 38 24.49 -40.75 -30.56
N VAL A 39 25.07 -41.44 -31.53
CA VAL A 39 24.38 -42.43 -32.34
C VAL A 39 25.09 -43.77 -32.18
N TYR A 40 24.34 -44.86 -32.03
CA TYR A 40 24.85 -46.21 -31.82
C TYR A 40 24.50 -47.11 -32.98
N ALA A 41 25.40 -48.02 -33.29
CA ALA A 41 25.19 -49.08 -34.27
C ALA A 41 25.51 -50.44 -33.65
N VAL A 42 24.83 -51.48 -34.13
CA VAL A 42 25.11 -52.88 -33.74
C VAL A 42 26.24 -53.43 -34.60
N THR A 43 27.36 -53.73 -33.97
CA THR A 43 28.56 -54.20 -34.63
C THR A 43 29.05 -55.49 -33.98
N GLY A 44 29.96 -56.22 -34.67
CA GLY A 44 30.68 -57.37 -34.10
C GLY A 44 31.54 -56.95 -32.91
N GLN A 45 31.57 -57.75 -31.85
CA GLN A 45 32.24 -57.38 -30.59
C GLN A 45 33.36 -58.42 -30.28
N ALA A 46 34.59 -57.92 -30.16
CA ALA A 46 35.74 -58.70 -29.77
C ALA A 46 35.79 -58.97 -28.27
N GLY A 47 36.43 -60.06 -27.86
CA GLY A 47 36.76 -60.31 -26.46
C GLY A 47 35.68 -61.03 -25.64
N ALA A 48 34.52 -61.32 -26.22
CA ALA A 48 33.53 -62.16 -25.52
C ALA A 48 34.07 -63.56 -25.33
N VAL A 49 34.02 -64.11 -24.12
CA VAL A 49 34.48 -65.47 -23.79
C VAL A 49 33.30 -66.39 -23.54
N TYR A 50 33.24 -67.48 -24.27
CA TYR A 50 32.19 -68.48 -24.15
C TYR A 50 32.74 -69.81 -23.66
N GLU A 51 32.05 -70.48 -22.77
CA GLU A 51 32.20 -71.89 -22.46
C GLU A 51 31.24 -72.70 -23.32
N VAL A 52 31.77 -73.73 -23.94
CA VAL A 52 31.02 -74.76 -24.67
C VAL A 52 30.89 -75.95 -23.75
N ILE A 53 29.69 -76.27 -23.33
CA ILE A 53 29.38 -77.28 -22.32
C ILE A 53 28.61 -78.43 -22.97
N ALA A 54 28.97 -79.66 -22.69
CA ALA A 54 28.20 -80.84 -23.13
C ALA A 54 26.80 -80.80 -22.44
N ALA A 55 25.72 -80.68 -23.25
CA ALA A 55 24.34 -80.67 -22.76
C ALA A 55 23.82 -82.06 -22.34
N GLU A 56 24.46 -83.10 -22.86
CA GLU A 56 24.21 -84.53 -22.59
C GLU A 56 25.55 -85.28 -22.62
N ASP A 57 25.54 -86.53 -22.18
CA ASP A 57 26.75 -87.41 -22.37
C ASP A 57 27.04 -87.54 -23.86
N ILE A 58 28.20 -87.06 -24.30
CA ILE A 58 28.66 -87.16 -25.67
C ILE A 58 29.28 -88.54 -25.88
N VAL A 59 28.54 -89.44 -26.52
CA VAL A 59 28.91 -90.81 -26.67
C VAL A 59 29.23 -91.14 -28.15
N THR A 60 30.41 -91.67 -28.43
CA THR A 60 30.76 -92.09 -29.77
C THR A 60 30.16 -93.49 -30.09
N PRO A 61 30.02 -93.90 -31.40
CA PRO A 61 29.38 -95.15 -31.77
C PRO A 61 30.02 -96.42 -31.18
N ASP A 62 31.26 -96.35 -30.70
CA ASP A 62 31.96 -97.43 -29.98
C ASP A 62 31.59 -97.51 -28.48
N GLY A 63 30.66 -96.66 -28.00
CA GLY A 63 30.21 -96.64 -26.62
C GLY A 63 31.11 -95.83 -25.69
N THR A 64 32.11 -95.14 -26.22
CA THR A 64 33.02 -94.33 -25.41
C THR A 64 32.38 -92.96 -25.09
N VAL A 65 32.28 -92.63 -23.82
CA VAL A 65 31.88 -91.28 -23.38
C VAL A 65 33.07 -90.31 -23.57
N ARG A 66 32.91 -89.31 -24.40
CA ARG A 66 33.94 -88.33 -24.75
C ARG A 66 33.85 -87.08 -23.87
N ALA A 67 32.68 -86.74 -23.39
CA ALA A 67 32.40 -85.74 -22.37
C ALA A 67 31.12 -86.13 -21.63
N ALA A 68 31.09 -85.95 -20.31
CA ALA A 68 29.86 -86.10 -19.54
C ALA A 68 28.98 -84.83 -19.63
N ALA A 69 27.69 -85.00 -19.41
CA ALA A 69 26.79 -83.86 -19.31
C ALA A 69 27.27 -82.85 -18.24
N GLY A 70 27.41 -81.58 -18.61
CA GLY A 70 27.94 -80.49 -17.76
C GLY A 70 29.46 -80.25 -17.91
N ASP A 71 30.21 -81.12 -18.63
CA ASP A 71 31.65 -80.87 -18.86
C ASP A 71 31.85 -79.70 -19.83
N VAL A 72 32.78 -78.77 -19.49
CA VAL A 72 33.27 -77.72 -20.40
C VAL A 72 34.20 -78.41 -21.44
N VAL A 73 33.78 -78.45 -22.68
CA VAL A 73 34.53 -79.13 -23.76
C VAL A 73 35.42 -78.19 -24.56
N ASP A 74 35.10 -76.88 -24.54
CA ASP A 74 35.91 -75.85 -25.17
C ASP A 74 35.66 -74.48 -24.52
N THR A 75 36.60 -73.55 -24.71
CA THR A 75 36.47 -72.13 -24.34
C THR A 75 36.94 -71.31 -25.54
N ILE A 76 36.08 -70.49 -26.06
CA ILE A 76 36.32 -69.70 -27.27
C ILE A 76 36.20 -68.22 -26.98
N THR A 77 36.91 -67.34 -27.70
CA THR A 77 36.93 -65.93 -27.59
C THR A 77 36.67 -65.29 -28.94
N THR A 78 35.80 -64.27 -29.00
CA THR A 78 35.47 -63.57 -30.24
C THR A 78 36.60 -62.65 -30.70
N ASP A 79 36.79 -62.59 -32.01
CA ASP A 79 37.74 -61.75 -32.74
C ASP A 79 37.16 -60.34 -32.98
N GLU A 80 37.88 -59.45 -33.72
CA GLU A 80 37.49 -58.06 -34.03
C GLU A 80 36.18 -57.98 -34.85
N GLU A 81 35.81 -59.03 -35.61
CA GLU A 81 34.54 -59.15 -36.32
C GLU A 81 33.42 -59.75 -35.45
N GLY A 82 33.68 -60.03 -34.19
CA GLY A 82 32.72 -60.62 -33.24
C GLY A 82 32.50 -62.12 -33.49
N LYS A 83 33.46 -62.83 -34.07
CA LYS A 83 33.33 -64.24 -34.41
C LYS A 83 34.26 -65.12 -33.59
N ALA A 84 33.75 -66.27 -33.19
CA ALA A 84 34.54 -67.33 -32.57
C ALA A 84 34.14 -68.67 -33.12
N GLU A 85 35.10 -69.58 -33.19
CA GLU A 85 34.91 -70.95 -33.68
C GLU A 85 35.49 -71.93 -32.67
N THR A 86 34.78 -73.03 -32.40
CA THR A 86 35.29 -74.11 -31.55
C THR A 86 36.36 -74.92 -32.26
N LYS A 87 37.21 -75.63 -31.53
CA LYS A 87 37.92 -76.78 -32.06
C LYS A 87 36.92 -77.79 -32.61
N GLU A 88 37.42 -78.80 -33.28
CA GLU A 88 36.59 -79.93 -33.73
C GLU A 88 35.99 -80.66 -32.50
N LEU A 89 34.66 -80.76 -32.47
CA LEU A 89 33.89 -81.45 -31.45
C LEU A 89 33.22 -82.69 -32.00
N TYR A 90 32.90 -83.68 -31.17
CA TYR A 90 32.07 -84.80 -31.50
C TYR A 90 30.62 -84.38 -31.79
N LEU A 91 29.88 -85.25 -32.51
CA LEU A 91 28.44 -84.97 -32.69
C LEU A 91 27.69 -85.11 -31.36
N GLY A 92 26.69 -84.32 -31.14
CA GLY A 92 25.89 -84.23 -29.88
C GLY A 92 25.39 -82.85 -29.59
N LYS A 93 24.80 -82.69 -28.43
CA LYS A 93 24.22 -81.42 -28.00
C LYS A 93 25.15 -80.67 -27.06
N TYR A 94 25.27 -79.41 -27.29
CA TYR A 94 26.12 -78.51 -26.54
C TYR A 94 25.34 -77.27 -26.09
N GLN A 95 25.71 -76.74 -24.94
CA GLN A 95 25.27 -75.45 -24.44
C GLN A 95 26.38 -74.41 -24.56
N ILE A 96 26.06 -73.23 -25.11
CA ILE A 96 27.00 -72.12 -25.24
C ILE A 96 26.59 -71.09 -24.23
N VAL A 97 27.50 -70.71 -23.33
CA VAL A 97 27.27 -69.75 -22.22
C VAL A 97 28.36 -68.69 -22.26
N GLU A 98 27.98 -67.45 -22.29
CA GLU A 98 28.92 -66.34 -22.14
C GLU A 98 29.44 -66.28 -20.70
N LYS A 99 30.74 -66.17 -20.52
CA LYS A 99 31.41 -66.03 -19.23
C LYS A 99 32.00 -64.65 -19.02
N THR A 100 32.44 -64.01 -20.07
CA THR A 100 32.99 -62.68 -20.06
C THR A 100 32.41 -61.92 -21.22
N ALA A 101 31.74 -60.85 -20.92
CA ALA A 101 31.25 -59.91 -21.91
C ALA A 101 32.41 -59.07 -22.46
N PRO A 102 32.33 -58.57 -23.70
CA PRO A 102 33.22 -57.51 -24.16
C PRO A 102 33.21 -56.26 -23.22
N GLU A 103 34.33 -55.57 -23.15
CA GLU A 103 34.43 -54.35 -22.33
C GLU A 103 33.34 -53.30 -22.75
N GLY A 104 32.68 -52.76 -21.79
CA GLY A 104 31.58 -51.79 -22.01
C GLY A 104 30.19 -52.42 -22.17
N LEU A 105 30.10 -53.73 -22.32
CA LEU A 105 28.84 -54.46 -22.47
C LEU A 105 28.43 -55.20 -21.19
N VAL A 106 27.16 -55.47 -21.07
CA VAL A 106 26.53 -56.22 -19.96
C VAL A 106 26.55 -57.71 -20.33
N LEU A 107 26.87 -58.57 -19.37
CA LEU A 107 26.92 -60.05 -19.58
C LEU A 107 25.52 -60.53 -20.00
N ASN A 108 25.50 -61.30 -21.12
CA ASN A 108 24.34 -62.06 -21.54
C ASN A 108 24.30 -63.41 -20.81
N THR A 109 23.35 -63.64 -19.96
CA THR A 109 23.19 -64.84 -19.16
C THR A 109 22.39 -65.97 -19.89
N GLU A 110 21.96 -65.70 -21.11
CA GLU A 110 21.26 -66.74 -21.92
C GLU A 110 22.15 -67.92 -22.25
N THR A 111 21.57 -69.12 -22.24
CA THR A 111 22.23 -70.36 -22.66
C THR A 111 21.62 -70.76 -23.97
N HIS A 112 22.48 -70.93 -25.01
CA HIS A 112 22.05 -71.40 -26.32
C HIS A 112 22.39 -72.86 -26.47
N GLU A 113 21.40 -73.67 -26.81
CA GLU A 113 21.61 -75.06 -27.17
C GLU A 113 21.91 -75.18 -28.66
N VAL A 114 23.00 -75.95 -29.01
CA VAL A 114 23.45 -76.21 -30.38
C VAL A 114 23.64 -77.67 -30.51
N GLU A 115 23.10 -78.31 -31.59
CA GLU A 115 23.24 -79.71 -31.87
C GLU A 115 24.12 -79.93 -33.13
N LEU A 116 25.21 -80.66 -32.98
CA LEU A 116 26.03 -81.06 -34.06
C LEU A 116 25.56 -82.46 -34.56
N THR A 117 24.97 -82.53 -35.76
CA THR A 117 24.39 -83.71 -36.33
C THR A 117 25.19 -84.20 -37.57
N TYR A 118 25.07 -85.46 -37.91
CA TYR A 118 25.71 -86.02 -39.11
C TYR A 118 25.14 -85.42 -40.40
N ALA A 119 25.94 -84.69 -41.16
CA ALA A 119 25.53 -83.98 -42.38
C ALA A 119 25.70 -84.79 -43.69
N GLY A 120 26.05 -86.06 -43.60
CA GLY A 120 26.24 -86.94 -44.76
C GLY A 120 27.71 -87.25 -45.08
N GLN A 121 27.98 -88.24 -45.99
CA GLN A 121 29.34 -88.76 -46.29
C GLN A 121 30.25 -87.77 -47.03
N GLU A 122 29.68 -86.76 -47.65
CA GLU A 122 30.40 -85.71 -48.38
C GLU A 122 30.82 -84.51 -47.54
N VAL A 123 30.35 -84.43 -46.29
CA VAL A 123 30.67 -83.35 -45.33
C VAL A 123 31.68 -83.91 -44.33
N SER A 124 32.92 -83.46 -44.38
CA SER A 124 33.98 -83.88 -43.46
C SER A 124 33.88 -83.30 -42.09
N VAL A 125 33.40 -82.03 -41.99
CA VAL A 125 33.15 -81.30 -40.75
C VAL A 125 31.78 -80.63 -40.87
N THR A 126 30.83 -80.95 -39.98
CA THR A 126 29.55 -80.28 -39.88
C THR A 126 29.71 -78.96 -39.09
N GLU A 127 28.97 -77.99 -39.49
CA GLU A 127 28.98 -76.67 -38.80
C GLU A 127 27.58 -76.36 -38.30
N ALA A 128 27.54 -75.72 -37.13
CA ALA A 128 26.35 -75.13 -36.56
C ALA A 128 26.69 -73.72 -36.02
N ASP A 129 25.77 -72.80 -36.09
CA ASP A 129 25.97 -71.39 -35.68
C ASP A 129 24.99 -70.96 -34.62
N THR A 130 25.40 -70.00 -33.79
CA THR A 130 24.57 -69.30 -32.83
C THR A 130 25.06 -67.90 -32.72
N ALA A 131 24.15 -67.01 -32.32
CA ALA A 131 24.43 -65.57 -32.18
C ALA A 131 23.98 -65.06 -30.84
N PHE A 132 24.81 -64.23 -30.25
CA PHE A 132 24.55 -63.52 -29.00
C PHE A 132 24.61 -62.03 -29.23
N TYR A 133 23.71 -61.30 -28.53
CA TYR A 133 23.70 -59.87 -28.49
C TYR A 133 23.83 -59.40 -27.02
N ASN A 134 24.68 -58.38 -26.74
CA ASN A 134 24.77 -57.77 -25.43
C ASN A 134 24.40 -56.33 -25.54
N GLU A 135 23.61 -55.86 -24.53
CA GLU A 135 23.34 -54.46 -24.30
C GLU A 135 24.61 -53.76 -23.83
N ARG A 136 24.79 -52.53 -24.22
CA ARG A 136 25.80 -51.64 -23.67
C ARG A 136 25.42 -51.26 -22.24
N GLN A 137 26.41 -51.07 -21.35
CA GLN A 137 26.15 -50.44 -20.05
C GLN A 137 25.65 -49.01 -20.26
N LYS A 138 24.55 -48.64 -19.62
CA LYS A 138 23.89 -47.34 -19.74
C LYS A 138 24.08 -46.53 -18.48
N VAL A 139 23.81 -45.22 -18.56
CA VAL A 139 23.84 -44.30 -17.43
C VAL A 139 22.53 -43.53 -17.33
N THR A 140 22.12 -43.23 -16.12
CA THR A 140 21.11 -42.21 -15.82
C THR A 140 21.78 -41.09 -15.08
N VAL A 141 21.52 -39.84 -15.51
CA VAL A 141 22.01 -38.63 -14.87
C VAL A 141 20.81 -37.82 -14.39
N ASP A 142 20.78 -37.54 -13.12
CA ASP A 142 19.71 -36.73 -12.49
C ASP A 142 20.27 -35.67 -11.55
N LEU A 143 19.41 -34.78 -11.10
CA LEU A 143 19.72 -33.77 -10.11
C LEU A 143 18.47 -33.36 -9.31
N THR A 144 18.72 -32.73 -8.17
CA THR A 144 17.70 -32.07 -7.35
C THR A 144 18.02 -30.58 -7.28
N LYS A 145 17.00 -29.77 -7.50
CA LYS A 145 17.04 -28.30 -7.46
C LYS A 145 16.16 -27.78 -6.34
N THR A 146 16.65 -26.77 -5.62
CA THR A 146 15.86 -25.98 -4.66
C THR A 146 16.00 -24.50 -4.98
N LEU A 147 15.01 -23.73 -4.59
CA LEU A 147 15.00 -22.28 -4.68
C LEU A 147 14.82 -21.68 -3.29
N GLU A 148 15.55 -20.60 -3.00
CA GLU A 148 15.28 -19.78 -1.82
C GLU A 148 13.83 -19.30 -1.84
N GLN A 149 13.15 -19.27 -0.68
CA GLN A 149 11.77 -18.86 -0.57
C GLN A 149 11.66 -17.57 0.25
N ASP A 150 10.76 -16.67 -0.17
CA ASP A 150 10.40 -15.49 0.60
C ASP A 150 8.89 -15.47 0.83
N GLU A 151 8.48 -15.80 2.06
CA GLU A 151 7.06 -15.87 2.44
C GLU A 151 6.40 -14.49 2.49
N ILE A 152 7.16 -13.43 2.81
CA ILE A 152 6.63 -12.05 2.91
C ILE A 152 6.23 -11.55 1.53
N PHE A 153 7.08 -11.81 0.54
CA PHE A 153 6.84 -11.38 -0.84
C PHE A 153 6.14 -12.45 -1.69
N GLY A 154 5.95 -13.66 -1.15
CA GLY A 154 5.26 -14.76 -1.82
C GLY A 154 6.04 -15.36 -2.99
N ILE A 155 7.38 -15.33 -2.96
CA ILE A 155 8.28 -15.81 -4.00
C ILE A 155 8.81 -17.22 -3.63
N GLY A 156 9.00 -18.08 -4.63
CA GLY A 156 9.56 -19.42 -4.49
C GLY A 156 8.55 -20.54 -4.28
N SER A 157 7.25 -20.23 -4.24
CA SER A 157 6.16 -21.19 -4.05
C SER A 157 5.11 -21.21 -5.17
N ALA A 158 5.27 -20.36 -6.18
CA ALA A 158 4.29 -20.18 -7.26
C ALA A 158 4.64 -20.98 -8.55
N GLY A 159 5.63 -21.88 -8.48
CA GLY A 159 6.04 -22.74 -9.59
C GLY A 159 7.28 -22.23 -10.35
N GLU A 160 8.00 -21.28 -9.78
CA GLU A 160 9.22 -20.68 -10.34
C GLU A 160 10.27 -21.73 -10.68
N ILE A 161 10.32 -22.83 -9.91
CA ILE A 161 11.26 -23.95 -10.11
C ILE A 161 11.15 -24.61 -11.49
N GLN A 162 9.98 -24.55 -12.13
CA GLN A 162 9.76 -25.09 -13.48
C GLN A 162 10.41 -24.24 -14.58
N ASN A 163 10.86 -23.02 -14.25
CA ASN A 163 11.61 -22.15 -15.15
C ASN A 163 13.12 -22.42 -15.12
N VAL A 164 13.57 -23.30 -14.22
CA VAL A 164 14.98 -23.66 -14.09
C VAL A 164 15.31 -24.79 -15.04
N ALA A 165 16.38 -24.63 -15.83
CA ALA A 165 16.85 -25.62 -16.78
C ALA A 165 18.35 -25.88 -16.61
N PHE A 166 18.72 -27.12 -16.83
CA PHE A 166 20.09 -27.58 -16.80
C PHE A 166 20.53 -28.17 -18.15
N GLY A 167 21.72 -27.81 -18.58
CA GLY A 167 22.40 -28.39 -19.74
C GLY A 167 23.40 -29.48 -19.32
N LEU A 168 23.45 -30.58 -20.08
CA LEU A 168 24.47 -31.59 -19.98
C LEU A 168 25.47 -31.38 -21.10
N TYR A 169 26.74 -31.26 -20.75
CA TYR A 169 27.84 -30.95 -21.66
C TYR A 169 28.92 -32.04 -21.58
N ALA A 170 29.60 -32.28 -22.71
CA ALA A 170 30.83 -33.09 -22.70
C ALA A 170 31.96 -32.29 -22.01
N ALA A 171 32.69 -32.90 -21.08
CA ALA A 171 33.86 -32.29 -20.45
C ALA A 171 35.17 -32.52 -21.22
N GLU A 172 35.15 -33.42 -22.21
CA GLU A 172 36.27 -33.77 -23.06
C GLU A 172 35.78 -34.14 -24.47
N ASP A 173 36.67 -34.22 -25.44
CA ASP A 173 36.32 -34.71 -26.79
C ASP A 173 35.94 -36.19 -26.73
N LEU A 174 34.72 -36.52 -27.15
CA LEU A 174 34.22 -37.89 -27.25
C LEU A 174 34.18 -38.31 -28.74
N THR A 175 35.08 -39.23 -29.11
CA THR A 175 35.23 -39.62 -30.50
C THR A 175 34.45 -40.90 -30.79
N ALA A 176 33.58 -40.87 -31.78
CA ALA A 176 32.83 -42.04 -32.29
C ALA A 176 33.68 -42.90 -33.23
N ALA A 177 33.21 -44.11 -33.54
CA ALA A 177 33.92 -45.07 -34.40
C ALA A 177 34.15 -44.55 -35.83
N ASP A 178 33.28 -43.71 -36.39
CA ASP A 178 33.42 -43.07 -37.69
C ASP A 178 34.38 -41.86 -37.69
N GLY A 179 34.89 -41.47 -36.52
CA GLY A 179 35.77 -40.32 -36.32
C GLY A 179 35.03 -38.98 -36.09
N SER A 180 33.71 -38.98 -36.07
CA SER A 180 32.96 -37.80 -35.63
C SER A 180 33.12 -37.57 -34.12
N VAL A 181 33.01 -36.33 -33.66
CA VAL A 181 33.35 -35.94 -32.27
C VAL A 181 32.26 -35.13 -31.66
N ILE A 182 31.89 -35.45 -30.43
CA ILE A 182 31.27 -34.47 -29.51
C ILE A 182 32.42 -33.71 -28.88
N PRO A 183 32.61 -32.41 -29.20
CA PRO A 183 33.75 -31.68 -28.69
C PRO A 183 33.59 -31.40 -27.18
N ALA A 184 34.68 -31.11 -26.51
CA ALA A 184 34.64 -30.53 -25.17
C ALA A 184 33.74 -29.28 -25.17
N ASP A 185 32.95 -29.08 -24.12
CA ASP A 185 31.89 -28.06 -23.97
C ASP A 185 30.73 -28.18 -24.99
N GLY A 186 30.64 -29.32 -25.72
CA GLY A 186 29.52 -29.62 -26.60
C GLY A 186 28.25 -29.95 -25.79
N LEU A 187 27.17 -29.19 -26.05
CA LEU A 187 25.86 -29.40 -25.43
C LEU A 187 25.21 -30.69 -25.96
N ILE A 188 24.74 -31.53 -25.05
CA ILE A 188 24.12 -32.82 -25.38
C ILE A 188 22.61 -32.79 -25.15
N GLU A 189 22.17 -32.20 -24.04
CA GLU A 189 20.75 -32.15 -23.70
C GLU A 189 20.47 -31.00 -22.75
N ILE A 190 19.26 -30.38 -22.83
CA ILE A 190 18.72 -29.50 -21.83
C ILE A 190 17.46 -30.11 -21.23
N VAL A 191 17.35 -30.05 -19.91
CA VAL A 191 16.17 -30.50 -19.16
C VAL A 191 15.67 -29.40 -18.23
N PHE A 192 14.36 -29.27 -18.10
CA PHE A 192 13.71 -28.41 -17.13
C PHE A 192 13.38 -29.16 -15.85
N CYS A 193 13.41 -28.47 -14.73
CA CYS A 193 13.00 -29.01 -13.45
C CYS A 193 11.49 -29.31 -13.41
N SER A 194 11.16 -30.42 -12.74
CA SER A 194 9.77 -30.75 -12.39
C SER A 194 9.23 -29.80 -11.29
N THR A 195 7.95 -29.92 -10.99
CA THR A 195 7.32 -29.23 -9.84
C THR A 195 7.95 -29.57 -8.50
N GLU A 196 8.56 -30.78 -8.41
CA GLU A 196 9.26 -31.26 -7.21
C GLU A 196 10.75 -30.85 -7.19
N GLY A 197 11.21 -30.10 -8.19
CA GLY A 197 12.61 -29.69 -8.30
C GLY A 197 13.56 -30.80 -8.76
N THR A 198 13.06 -31.82 -9.41
CA THR A 198 13.91 -32.88 -9.99
C THR A 198 14.08 -32.70 -11.49
N ALA A 199 15.26 -33.03 -12.01
CA ALA A 199 15.51 -33.11 -13.44
C ALA A 199 16.34 -34.36 -13.76
N ALA A 200 16.05 -34.99 -14.88
CA ALA A 200 16.75 -36.20 -15.33
C ALA A 200 16.99 -36.16 -16.85
N PHE A 201 18.25 -36.37 -17.24
CA PHE A 201 18.64 -36.41 -18.64
C PHE A 201 18.27 -37.77 -19.26
N GLN A 202 17.79 -37.73 -20.49
CA GLN A 202 17.27 -38.90 -21.19
C GLN A 202 18.22 -39.43 -22.28
N THR A 203 19.17 -38.60 -22.70
CA THR A 203 20.11 -38.97 -23.75
C THR A 203 20.99 -40.15 -23.32
N ASP A 204 21.06 -41.17 -24.14
CA ASP A 204 21.92 -42.32 -23.93
C ASP A 204 23.37 -41.91 -24.22
N LEU A 205 24.25 -41.97 -23.20
CA LEU A 205 25.60 -41.42 -23.26
C LEU A 205 26.65 -42.52 -23.54
N PRO A 206 27.68 -42.25 -24.35
CA PRO A 206 28.88 -43.07 -24.38
C PRO A 206 29.68 -42.89 -23.08
N PHE A 207 30.64 -43.82 -22.83
CA PHE A 207 31.59 -43.61 -21.73
C PHE A 207 32.42 -42.37 -21.96
N GLY A 208 32.61 -41.57 -20.88
CA GLY A 208 33.34 -40.32 -20.95
C GLY A 208 33.07 -39.44 -19.78
N LYS A 209 33.62 -38.23 -19.81
CA LYS A 209 33.42 -37.20 -18.79
C LYS A 209 32.49 -36.11 -19.29
N TYR A 210 31.60 -35.74 -18.42
CA TYR A 210 30.56 -34.72 -18.65
C TYR A 210 30.49 -33.75 -17.49
N TYR A 211 29.73 -32.69 -17.67
CA TYR A 211 29.31 -31.84 -16.58
C TYR A 211 27.89 -31.31 -16.82
N VAL A 212 27.20 -31.05 -15.72
CA VAL A 212 25.89 -30.38 -15.72
C VAL A 212 26.08 -28.93 -15.32
N LYS A 213 25.41 -28.01 -16.01
CA LYS A 213 25.42 -26.58 -15.72
C LYS A 213 24.00 -26.03 -15.81
N GLU A 214 23.65 -25.10 -14.93
CA GLU A 214 22.40 -24.34 -15.05
C GLU A 214 22.47 -23.44 -16.27
N VAL A 215 21.46 -23.46 -17.13
CA VAL A 215 21.38 -22.65 -18.36
C VAL A 215 20.26 -21.65 -18.37
N ALA A 216 19.26 -21.83 -17.50
CA ALA A 216 18.18 -20.88 -17.29
C ALA A 216 17.67 -20.98 -15.85
N THR A 217 17.24 -19.84 -15.31
CA THR A 217 16.55 -19.77 -14.03
C THR A 217 15.34 -18.84 -14.12
N ASP A 218 14.50 -18.80 -13.09
CA ASP A 218 13.44 -17.83 -13.02
C ASP A 218 13.99 -16.42 -12.76
N GLN A 219 13.32 -15.41 -13.28
CA GLN A 219 13.77 -14.00 -13.23
C GLN A 219 14.04 -13.45 -11.83
N HIS A 220 13.50 -14.07 -10.79
CA HIS A 220 13.68 -13.64 -9.40
C HIS A 220 14.99 -14.14 -8.78
N TYR A 221 15.74 -15.01 -9.48
CA TYR A 221 16.89 -15.72 -8.92
C TYR A 221 18.17 -15.43 -9.68
N LEU A 222 19.27 -15.53 -8.96
CA LEU A 222 20.61 -15.52 -9.55
C LEU A 222 20.84 -16.82 -10.32
N LEU A 223 21.30 -16.72 -11.58
CA LEU A 223 21.72 -17.85 -12.37
C LEU A 223 23.05 -18.39 -11.83
N SER A 224 23.10 -19.69 -11.48
CA SER A 224 24.35 -20.32 -11.04
C SER A 224 25.29 -20.57 -12.22
N GLU A 225 26.55 -20.14 -12.10
CA GLU A 225 27.61 -20.46 -13.07
C GLU A 225 28.39 -21.72 -12.71
N GLU A 226 28.05 -22.41 -11.64
CA GLU A 226 28.73 -23.61 -11.19
C GLU A 226 28.51 -24.77 -12.13
N THR A 227 29.51 -25.66 -12.22
CA THR A 227 29.47 -26.88 -13.02
C THR A 227 29.61 -28.09 -12.13
N TYR A 228 28.81 -29.14 -12.42
CA TYR A 228 28.76 -30.37 -11.65
C TYR A 228 29.26 -31.52 -12.49
N PRO A 229 30.42 -32.15 -12.13
CA PRO A 229 31.02 -33.21 -12.93
C PRO A 229 30.19 -34.49 -12.91
N VAL A 230 30.18 -35.19 -14.06
CA VAL A 230 29.52 -36.47 -14.26
C VAL A 230 30.51 -37.37 -15.00
N ASP A 231 31.07 -38.39 -14.30
CA ASP A 231 32.04 -39.33 -14.86
C ASP A 231 31.37 -40.69 -15.13
N PHE A 232 31.10 -40.99 -16.40
CA PHE A 232 30.56 -42.29 -16.81
C PHE A 232 31.66 -43.21 -17.28
N THR A 233 32.07 -44.10 -16.38
CA THR A 233 33.07 -45.12 -16.63
C THR A 233 32.48 -46.53 -16.47
N TYR A 234 33.05 -47.52 -17.19
CA TYR A 234 32.58 -48.90 -17.11
C TYR A 234 32.69 -49.45 -15.68
N GLN A 235 31.58 -49.98 -15.16
CA GLN A 235 31.46 -50.50 -13.78
C GLN A 235 31.41 -52.03 -13.72
N GLY A 236 31.86 -52.72 -14.81
CA GLY A 236 31.86 -54.17 -14.91
C GLY A 236 30.60 -54.74 -15.55
N GLN A 237 30.74 -56.01 -16.05
CA GLN A 237 29.71 -56.65 -16.86
C GLN A 237 28.39 -56.98 -16.18
N ASP A 238 28.36 -56.94 -14.83
CA ASP A 238 27.17 -57.28 -14.03
C ASP A 238 26.28 -56.03 -13.75
N THR A 239 26.74 -54.84 -14.12
CA THR A 239 26.01 -53.57 -13.94
C THR A 239 25.39 -53.13 -15.25
N ALA A 240 24.08 -53.18 -15.36
CA ALA A 240 23.38 -52.77 -16.57
C ALA A 240 23.23 -51.24 -16.69
N VAL A 241 22.96 -50.56 -15.58
CA VAL A 241 22.75 -49.10 -15.53
C VAL A 241 23.54 -48.51 -14.36
N VAL A 242 24.32 -47.49 -14.63
CA VAL A 242 25.01 -46.66 -13.63
C VAL A 242 24.11 -45.46 -13.32
N HIS A 243 23.89 -45.18 -12.05
CA HIS A 243 23.13 -44.01 -11.62
C HIS A 243 24.10 -42.97 -11.10
N ILE A 244 24.06 -41.78 -11.67
CA ILE A 244 24.87 -40.62 -11.29
C ILE A 244 23.95 -39.44 -10.98
N SER A 245 23.96 -38.97 -9.74
CA SER A 245 23.28 -37.76 -9.36
C SER A 245 24.28 -36.58 -9.33
N ALA A 246 23.99 -35.53 -10.07
CA ALA A 246 24.82 -34.31 -10.05
C ALA A 246 24.92 -33.75 -8.63
N ASN A 247 26.00 -33.02 -8.36
CA ASN A 247 26.30 -32.46 -7.04
C ASN A 247 26.32 -33.51 -5.90
N GLU A 248 26.79 -34.72 -6.23
CA GLU A 248 26.87 -35.84 -5.27
C GLU A 248 25.52 -36.18 -4.60
N GLY A 249 24.41 -35.87 -5.26
CA GLY A 249 23.05 -36.06 -4.77
C GLY A 249 22.56 -34.97 -3.82
N ASN A 250 23.36 -33.93 -3.58
CA ASN A 250 22.88 -32.75 -2.84
C ASN A 250 22.03 -31.86 -3.76
N ALA A 251 21.09 -31.13 -3.14
CA ALA A 251 20.32 -30.14 -3.89
C ALA A 251 21.20 -28.96 -4.37
N ILE A 252 20.94 -28.52 -5.59
CA ILE A 252 21.50 -27.29 -6.15
C ILE A 252 20.54 -26.15 -5.80
N GLU A 253 21.02 -25.11 -5.13
CA GLU A 253 20.19 -24.00 -4.66
C GLU A 253 20.46 -22.74 -5.46
N ASN A 254 19.41 -21.94 -5.76
CA ASN A 254 19.55 -20.57 -6.23
C ASN A 254 19.04 -19.60 -5.18
N GLU A 255 19.78 -18.51 -5.03
CA GLU A 255 19.46 -17.39 -4.17
C GLU A 255 18.61 -16.34 -4.92
N LEU A 256 17.77 -15.62 -4.20
CA LEU A 256 16.97 -14.53 -4.73
C LEU A 256 17.85 -13.33 -5.11
N ILE A 257 17.52 -12.68 -6.21
CA ILE A 257 18.00 -11.32 -6.50
C ILE A 257 17.39 -10.39 -5.48
N ARG A 258 18.23 -9.63 -4.76
CA ARG A 258 17.80 -8.72 -3.71
C ARG A 258 18.44 -7.35 -3.86
N GLY A 259 17.67 -6.30 -3.54
CA GLY A 259 18.14 -4.94 -3.52
C GLY A 259 17.75 -4.21 -2.24
N LYS A 260 18.13 -2.96 -2.18
CA LYS A 260 17.82 -2.04 -1.10
C LYS A 260 17.06 -0.84 -1.66
N ILE A 261 15.96 -0.48 -0.98
CA ILE A 261 15.28 0.79 -1.25
C ILE A 261 15.60 1.72 -0.09
N SER A 262 16.37 2.76 -0.35
CA SER A 262 16.66 3.81 0.61
C SER A 262 15.97 5.10 0.21
N GLY A 263 15.62 5.92 1.20
CA GLY A 263 14.94 7.15 0.91
C GLY A 263 15.20 8.24 1.92
N ARG A 264 14.74 9.43 1.55
CA ARG A 264 14.80 10.60 2.40
C ARG A 264 13.41 11.21 2.52
N LYS A 265 13.01 11.49 3.75
CA LYS A 265 11.79 12.19 4.11
C LYS A 265 12.09 13.63 4.40
N VAL A 266 11.50 14.54 3.65
CA VAL A 266 11.75 15.98 3.78
C VAL A 266 10.44 16.79 3.70
N ASP A 267 10.51 18.05 4.12
CA ASP A 267 9.45 19.01 3.85
C ASP A 267 9.66 19.71 2.49
N THR A 268 8.81 20.70 2.19
CA THR A 268 8.88 21.49 0.94
C THR A 268 10.13 22.37 0.83
N ASP A 269 10.82 22.64 1.94
CA ASP A 269 12.04 23.42 2.00
C ASP A 269 13.29 22.54 1.97
N GLY A 270 13.11 21.20 1.98
CA GLY A 270 14.18 20.21 1.95
C GLY A 270 14.74 19.86 3.34
N GLU A 271 14.08 20.32 4.41
CA GLU A 271 14.45 19.97 5.78
C GLU A 271 14.01 18.54 6.12
N ALA A 272 14.85 17.84 6.88
CA ALA A 272 14.63 16.44 7.24
C ALA A 272 13.41 16.29 8.18
N LEU A 273 12.62 15.25 7.95
CA LEU A 273 11.44 14.94 8.77
C LEU A 273 11.57 13.58 9.43
N GLU A 274 11.64 13.59 10.76
CA GLU A 274 11.64 12.40 11.62
C GLU A 274 10.20 11.91 11.86
N GLY A 275 10.04 10.60 12.03
CA GLY A 275 8.81 9.98 12.53
C GLY A 275 7.72 9.72 11.51
N ALA A 276 7.97 9.90 10.20
CA ALA A 276 7.06 9.44 9.17
C ALA A 276 7.05 7.90 9.11
N THR A 277 5.88 7.29 9.09
CA THR A 277 5.75 5.84 8.85
C THR A 277 5.58 5.59 7.36
N ILE A 278 6.47 4.75 6.80
CA ILE A 278 6.55 4.47 5.37
C ILE A 278 6.38 2.97 5.16
N GLY A 279 5.54 2.59 4.22
CA GLY A 279 5.28 1.21 3.84
C GLY A 279 5.81 0.86 2.46
N LEU A 280 6.25 -0.39 2.31
CA LEU A 280 6.52 -1.05 1.05
C LEU A 280 5.36 -1.98 0.73
N PHE A 281 4.80 -1.86 -0.47
CA PHE A 281 3.60 -2.58 -0.90
C PHE A 281 3.82 -3.28 -2.24
N SER A 282 3.01 -4.31 -2.51
CA SER A 282 2.97 -4.91 -3.84
C SER A 282 2.49 -3.90 -4.88
N ALA A 283 2.93 -4.04 -6.14
CA ALA A 283 2.55 -3.14 -7.23
C ALA A 283 1.04 -3.12 -7.54
N GLY A 284 0.29 -4.11 -7.07
CA GLY A 284 -1.16 -4.21 -7.22
C GLY A 284 -1.95 -3.91 -5.95
N ALA A 285 -1.33 -3.33 -4.91
CA ALA A 285 -2.02 -2.98 -3.68
C ALA A 285 -3.08 -1.89 -3.92
N GLU A 286 -4.26 -2.06 -3.33
CA GLU A 286 -5.36 -1.09 -3.36
C GLU A 286 -5.55 -0.39 -2.02
N GLU A 287 -5.08 -0.99 -0.92
CA GLU A 287 -5.09 -0.44 0.43
C GLU A 287 -3.66 -0.26 0.94
N PHE A 288 -3.42 0.85 1.66
CA PHE A 288 -2.10 1.27 2.08
C PHE A 288 -2.08 1.57 3.59
N THR A 289 -2.07 0.51 4.37
CA THR A 289 -2.01 0.52 5.83
C THR A 289 -0.82 -0.30 6.33
N GLU A 290 -0.50 -0.21 7.61
CA GLU A 290 0.55 -1.07 8.20
C GLU A 290 0.23 -2.56 8.05
N ASP A 291 -1.04 -2.94 8.14
CA ASP A 291 -1.48 -4.33 8.02
C ASP A 291 -1.37 -4.89 6.60
N THR A 292 -1.43 -4.04 5.59
CA THR A 292 -1.34 -4.42 4.16
C THR A 292 0.06 -4.23 3.58
N ALA A 293 0.95 -3.57 4.33
CA ALA A 293 2.34 -3.39 3.94
C ALA A 293 3.13 -4.70 4.03
N LEU A 294 3.98 -4.96 3.05
CA LEU A 294 4.95 -6.06 3.09
C LEU A 294 6.06 -5.75 4.08
N MET A 295 6.50 -4.49 4.13
CA MET A 295 7.47 -3.99 5.10
C MET A 295 7.07 -2.59 5.54
N VAL A 296 7.41 -2.24 6.78
CA VAL A 296 7.18 -0.91 7.35
C VAL A 296 8.48 -0.39 7.96
N THR A 297 8.76 0.88 7.75
CA THR A 297 9.90 1.58 8.33
C THR A 297 9.48 2.98 8.79
N THR A 298 10.35 3.65 9.56
CA THR A 298 10.12 5.02 10.04
C THR A 298 11.33 5.88 9.70
N SER A 299 11.11 7.13 9.29
CA SER A 299 12.20 8.06 9.05
C SER A 299 12.86 8.49 10.36
N ASP A 300 14.19 8.55 10.34
CA ASP A 300 15.02 8.97 11.49
C ASP A 300 15.20 10.50 11.55
N GLU A 301 16.07 10.97 12.46
CA GLU A 301 16.38 12.39 12.69
C GLU A 301 16.97 13.11 11.47
N ASP A 302 17.61 12.37 10.54
CA ASP A 302 18.14 12.88 9.27
C ASP A 302 17.12 12.74 8.12
N GLY A 303 15.90 12.28 8.43
CA GLY A 303 14.85 11.95 7.49
C GLY A 303 15.10 10.67 6.70
N ALA A 304 16.15 9.90 7.05
CA ALA A 304 16.50 8.70 6.30
C ALA A 304 15.60 7.51 6.67
N PHE A 305 15.28 6.70 5.65
CA PHE A 305 14.58 5.43 5.83
C PHE A 305 15.10 4.39 4.82
N ALA A 306 14.92 3.11 5.12
CA ALA A 306 15.31 2.04 4.21
C ALA A 306 14.43 0.80 4.37
N PHE A 307 14.34 0.04 3.26
CA PHE A 307 13.89 -1.34 3.20
C PHE A 307 15.06 -2.16 2.68
N GLU A 308 15.55 -3.07 3.51
CA GLU A 308 16.66 -3.97 3.18
C GLU A 308 16.11 -5.28 2.60
N ASP A 309 16.95 -5.99 1.85
CA ASP A 309 16.65 -7.34 1.34
C ASP A 309 15.35 -7.43 0.51
N VAL A 310 15.04 -6.38 -0.24
CA VAL A 310 13.84 -6.34 -1.09
C VAL A 310 14.09 -7.20 -2.34
N PRO A 311 13.29 -8.25 -2.61
CA PRO A 311 13.52 -9.13 -3.74
C PRO A 311 13.21 -8.47 -5.08
N PHE A 312 13.73 -9.08 -6.16
CA PHE A 312 13.39 -8.71 -7.53
C PHE A 312 11.89 -8.53 -7.70
N GLY A 313 11.49 -7.43 -8.34
CA GLY A 313 10.09 -7.14 -8.60
C GLY A 313 9.79 -5.65 -8.67
N ARG A 314 8.50 -5.35 -8.80
CA ARG A 314 7.98 -3.98 -8.80
C ARG A 314 7.16 -3.73 -7.55
N TRP A 315 7.50 -2.66 -6.85
CA TRP A 315 6.95 -2.31 -5.55
C TRP A 315 6.43 -0.88 -5.52
N ILE A 316 5.63 -0.57 -4.50
CA ILE A 316 5.17 0.79 -4.21
C ILE A 316 5.72 1.19 -2.84
N VAL A 317 6.41 2.33 -2.79
CA VAL A 317 6.75 3.03 -1.55
C VAL A 317 5.72 4.12 -1.33
N ARG A 318 5.10 4.14 -0.16
CA ARG A 318 4.09 5.15 0.21
C ARG A 318 4.17 5.47 1.70
N GLU A 319 3.89 6.73 2.03
CA GLU A 319 3.69 7.15 3.40
C GLU A 319 2.36 6.62 3.95
N ILE A 320 2.41 6.03 5.14
CA ILE A 320 1.24 5.52 5.87
C ILE A 320 0.76 6.54 6.90
N ALA A 321 1.72 7.16 7.60
CA ALA A 321 1.45 8.22 8.56
C ALA A 321 2.50 9.33 8.45
N SER A 322 2.01 10.57 8.38
CA SER A 322 2.88 11.75 8.35
C SER A 322 3.42 12.09 9.74
N PRO A 323 4.56 12.78 9.83
CA PRO A 323 4.98 13.42 11.04
C PRO A 323 3.95 14.44 11.53
N GLU A 324 3.95 14.70 12.84
CA GLU A 324 3.04 15.69 13.44
C GLU A 324 3.20 17.07 12.79
N GLY A 325 2.08 17.69 12.42
CA GLY A 325 2.07 19.00 11.78
C GLY A 325 2.17 18.99 10.26
N TYR A 326 2.27 17.82 9.64
CA TYR A 326 2.39 17.68 8.19
C TYR A 326 1.21 16.96 7.57
N VAL A 327 0.89 17.31 6.34
CA VAL A 327 -0.15 16.67 5.54
C VAL A 327 0.38 15.33 5.03
N LEU A 328 -0.41 14.26 5.18
CA LEU A 328 -0.06 12.94 4.65
C LEU A 328 0.17 13.01 3.12
N ASN A 329 1.33 12.51 2.68
CA ASN A 329 1.62 12.38 1.26
C ASN A 329 1.06 11.05 0.74
N GLU A 330 -0.03 11.11 0.00
CA GLU A 330 -0.69 9.93 -0.58
C GLU A 330 -0.11 9.49 -1.93
N ALA A 331 0.97 10.09 -2.39
CA ALA A 331 1.61 9.74 -3.66
C ALA A 331 2.15 8.29 -3.66
N LEU A 332 2.00 7.61 -4.79
CA LEU A 332 2.52 6.28 -5.02
C LEU A 332 3.87 6.36 -5.74
N HIS A 333 4.93 5.91 -5.08
CA HIS A 333 6.27 5.86 -5.67
C HIS A 333 6.57 4.44 -6.12
N TYR A 334 6.48 4.21 -7.44
CA TYR A 334 6.79 2.91 -8.03
C TYR A 334 8.30 2.75 -8.17
N VAL A 335 8.83 1.67 -7.63
CA VAL A 335 10.23 1.28 -7.68
C VAL A 335 10.36 -0.14 -8.20
N SER A 336 11.49 -0.48 -8.80
CA SER A 336 11.75 -1.83 -9.30
C SER A 336 13.15 -2.26 -8.91
N VAL A 337 13.26 -3.42 -8.27
CA VAL A 337 14.52 -4.12 -8.05
C VAL A 337 14.71 -5.06 -9.23
N THR A 338 15.79 -4.90 -10.00
CA THR A 338 16.06 -5.65 -11.24
C THR A 338 17.42 -6.34 -11.25
N GLU A 339 18.33 -5.89 -10.41
CA GLU A 339 19.68 -6.41 -10.28
C GLU A 339 20.00 -6.70 -8.81
N ASP A 340 20.90 -7.67 -8.59
CA ASP A 340 21.35 -8.01 -7.26
C ASP A 340 22.16 -6.87 -6.62
N GLU A 341 21.99 -6.67 -5.31
CA GLU A 341 22.60 -5.58 -4.55
C GLU A 341 22.27 -4.15 -5.05
N GLU A 342 21.24 -4.00 -5.89
CA GLU A 342 20.80 -2.71 -6.40
C GLU A 342 20.33 -1.79 -5.26
N VAL A 343 20.74 -0.51 -5.29
CA VAL A 343 20.25 0.50 -4.36
C VAL A 343 19.39 1.52 -5.10
N ILE A 344 18.13 1.61 -4.71
CA ILE A 344 17.13 2.52 -5.28
C ILE A 344 16.88 3.64 -4.29
N GLU A 345 16.97 4.91 -4.76
CA GLU A 345 16.72 6.08 -3.93
C GLU A 345 15.33 6.67 -4.18
N VAL A 346 14.62 7.03 -3.09
CA VAL A 346 13.28 7.62 -3.11
C VAL A 346 13.25 8.85 -2.20
N GLU A 347 12.66 9.95 -2.68
CA GLU A 347 12.41 11.14 -1.86
C GLU A 347 10.89 11.31 -1.64
N LEU A 348 10.49 11.46 -0.37
CA LEU A 348 9.10 11.70 0.02
C LEU A 348 8.99 13.08 0.66
N ILE A 349 8.13 13.95 0.09
CA ILE A 349 7.99 15.34 0.50
C ILE A 349 6.65 15.55 1.15
N ASN A 350 6.61 16.16 2.36
CA ASN A 350 5.37 16.57 3.01
C ASN A 350 5.24 18.09 3.06
N LYS A 351 4.01 18.53 2.97
CA LYS A 351 3.62 19.92 3.15
C LYS A 351 3.19 20.14 4.61
N LEU A 352 3.56 21.28 5.21
CA LEU A 352 3.04 21.70 6.49
C LEU A 352 1.50 21.86 6.44
N ILE A 353 0.83 21.52 7.54
CA ILE A 353 -0.57 21.81 7.73
C ILE A 353 -0.72 23.32 7.93
N GLU A 354 -1.55 23.95 7.12
CA GLU A 354 -1.93 25.34 7.23
C GLU A 354 -3.44 25.48 7.33
N GLY A 355 -3.91 26.40 8.16
CA GLY A 355 -5.33 26.69 8.32
C GLY A 355 -5.61 28.15 8.50
N SER A 356 -6.84 28.47 8.86
CA SER A 356 -7.32 29.85 9.07
C SER A 356 -8.15 29.93 10.34
N VAL A 357 -8.17 31.12 10.96
CA VAL A 357 -9.09 31.45 12.03
C VAL A 357 -10.10 32.46 11.52
N ARG A 358 -11.36 32.32 11.92
CA ARG A 358 -12.44 33.26 11.63
C ARG A 358 -13.27 33.54 12.86
N LEU A 359 -13.67 34.81 13.01
CA LEU A 359 -14.61 35.24 14.02
C LEU A 359 -15.76 35.99 13.34
N THR A 360 -16.98 35.74 13.80
CA THR A 360 -18.15 36.53 13.42
C THR A 360 -18.59 37.35 14.64
N LYS A 361 -18.33 38.65 14.59
CA LYS A 361 -18.61 39.57 15.70
C LYS A 361 -20.06 40.01 15.70
N VAL A 362 -20.78 39.77 16.79
CA VAL A 362 -22.22 40.03 16.87
C VAL A 362 -22.63 40.63 18.21
N ASP A 363 -23.77 41.30 18.22
CA ASP A 363 -24.43 41.83 19.40
C ASP A 363 -25.06 40.69 20.24
N ALA A 364 -24.76 40.62 21.53
CA ALA A 364 -25.29 39.60 22.43
C ALA A 364 -26.81 39.59 22.56
N GLU A 365 -27.47 40.77 22.47
CA GLU A 365 -28.93 40.87 22.54
C GLU A 365 -29.62 40.66 21.17
N TYR A 366 -28.92 41.00 20.10
CA TYR A 366 -29.40 40.90 18.71
C TYR A 366 -28.35 40.22 17.81
N PRO A 367 -28.16 38.90 17.91
CA PRO A 367 -27.09 38.19 17.19
C PRO A 367 -27.14 38.28 15.65
N ALA A 368 -28.25 38.71 15.08
CA ALA A 368 -28.36 39.03 13.66
C ALA A 368 -27.57 40.27 13.25
N ASN A 369 -27.27 41.14 14.23
CA ASN A 369 -26.52 42.39 14.00
C ASN A 369 -25.03 42.11 14.14
N LYS A 370 -24.30 42.23 13.06
CA LYS A 370 -22.85 42.18 13.05
C LYS A 370 -22.26 43.47 13.56
N LEU A 371 -21.14 43.36 14.27
CA LEU A 371 -20.46 44.50 14.87
C LEU A 371 -19.10 44.71 14.21
N THR A 372 -18.85 45.95 13.79
CA THR A 372 -17.59 46.39 13.17
C THR A 372 -16.70 47.14 14.15
N GLY A 373 -15.39 47.26 13.82
CA GLY A 373 -14.47 48.10 14.59
C GLY A 373 -13.92 47.46 15.87
N ALA A 374 -14.12 46.16 16.08
CA ALA A 374 -13.37 45.41 17.07
C ALA A 374 -11.92 45.22 16.61
N VAL A 375 -11.02 45.10 17.58
CA VAL A 375 -9.62 44.70 17.30
C VAL A 375 -9.34 43.41 18.05
N PHE A 376 -8.89 42.39 17.33
CA PHE A 376 -8.50 41.11 17.89
C PHE A 376 -7.00 40.90 17.75
N GLU A 377 -6.35 40.43 18.80
CA GLU A 377 -4.97 39.97 18.81
C GLU A 377 -4.94 38.44 18.75
N LEU A 378 -4.04 37.90 17.92
CA LEU A 378 -3.77 36.49 17.74
C LEU A 378 -2.42 36.14 18.37
N TYR A 379 -2.38 35.15 19.23
CA TYR A 379 -1.17 34.65 19.87
C TYR A 379 -0.95 33.17 19.53
N ALA A 380 0.30 32.75 19.38
CA ALA A 380 0.67 31.35 19.28
C ALA A 380 0.94 30.77 20.68
N ASP A 381 0.39 29.62 20.98
CA ASP A 381 0.65 28.82 22.20
C ASP A 381 2.03 28.16 22.12
N THR A 382 3.08 28.87 22.47
CA THR A 382 4.47 28.44 22.29
C THR A 382 4.93 27.40 23.30
N ASP A 383 4.36 27.43 24.52
CA ASP A 383 4.70 26.43 25.55
C ASP A 383 3.68 25.27 25.65
N LYS A 384 2.67 25.26 24.78
CA LYS A 384 1.66 24.21 24.62
C LYS A 384 0.89 23.89 25.91
N ASP A 385 0.66 24.91 26.74
CA ASP A 385 -0.04 24.75 28.02
C ASP A 385 -1.54 25.11 27.96
N GLN A 386 -2.03 25.57 26.80
CA GLN A 386 -3.40 25.99 26.51
C GLN A 386 -3.88 27.15 27.42
N LYS A 387 -2.96 27.99 27.84
CA LYS A 387 -3.25 29.18 28.66
C LYS A 387 -2.44 30.36 28.16
N LEU A 388 -3.11 31.44 27.81
CA LEU A 388 -2.39 32.64 27.36
C LEU A 388 -1.56 33.24 28.50
N THR A 389 -0.25 33.25 28.33
CA THR A 389 0.76 33.76 29.28
C THR A 389 1.72 34.73 28.60
N GLU A 390 2.68 35.26 29.35
CA GLU A 390 3.75 36.13 28.80
C GLU A 390 4.77 35.36 27.91
N LYS A 391 4.69 34.02 27.89
CA LYS A 391 5.56 33.20 27.05
C LYS A 391 5.05 33.03 25.62
N ASP A 392 3.75 33.31 25.44
CA ASP A 392 3.11 33.13 24.13
C ASP A 392 3.44 34.29 23.21
N GLU A 393 3.66 33.98 21.95
CA GLU A 393 4.09 34.95 20.96
C GLU A 393 2.90 35.63 20.30
N LEU A 394 2.92 36.98 20.26
CA LEU A 394 1.96 37.74 19.48
C LEU A 394 2.26 37.55 17.98
N VAL A 395 1.34 36.86 17.29
CA VAL A 395 1.40 36.67 15.83
C VAL A 395 1.00 37.96 15.10
N GLY A 396 -0.03 38.65 15.59
CA GLY A 396 -0.52 39.88 14.98
C GLY A 396 -1.96 40.21 15.33
N GLU A 397 -2.57 41.13 14.58
CA GLU A 397 -3.99 41.47 14.67
C GLU A 397 -4.76 40.73 13.57
N ILE A 398 -5.98 40.26 13.88
CA ILE A 398 -6.86 39.58 12.92
C ILE A 398 -7.66 40.67 12.18
N PRO A 399 -7.47 40.83 10.85
CA PRO A 399 -8.13 41.86 10.07
C PRO A 399 -9.62 41.60 9.91
N GLU A 400 -10.42 42.71 9.91
CA GLU A 400 -11.81 42.66 9.46
C GLU A 400 -11.86 42.57 7.93
N ILE A 401 -12.32 41.43 7.39
CA ILE A 401 -12.37 41.17 5.94
C ILE A 401 -13.72 41.59 5.32
N SER A 402 -14.74 41.64 6.10
CA SER A 402 -16.08 42.18 5.76
C SER A 402 -16.82 42.52 7.04
N GLU A 403 -17.96 43.22 6.93
CA GLU A 403 -18.75 43.69 8.07
C GLU A 403 -18.88 42.62 9.16
N GLY A 404 -18.22 42.86 10.32
CA GLY A 404 -18.19 41.99 11.48
C GLY A 404 -17.61 40.60 11.29
N ILE A 405 -16.85 40.36 10.20
CA ILE A 405 -16.12 39.12 9.97
C ILE A 405 -14.62 39.42 9.99
N TYR A 406 -13.93 38.77 10.90
CA TYR A 406 -12.48 38.86 11.09
C TYR A 406 -11.84 37.52 10.71
N GLN A 407 -10.78 37.50 9.89
CA GLN A 407 -10.13 36.27 9.45
C GLN A 407 -8.64 36.48 9.19
N THR A 408 -7.85 35.48 9.56
CA THR A 408 -6.43 35.37 9.21
C THR A 408 -6.18 33.98 8.64
N ASP A 409 -5.50 33.94 7.49
CA ASP A 409 -5.12 32.73 6.78
C ASP A 409 -3.63 32.41 6.99
N GLY A 410 -3.22 31.19 6.61
CA GLY A 410 -1.81 30.78 6.62
C GLY A 410 -1.25 30.52 8.03
N LEU A 411 -2.09 30.13 8.96
CA LEU A 411 -1.67 29.73 10.28
C LEU A 411 -1.14 28.28 10.23
N LEU A 412 0.08 28.08 10.70
CA LEU A 412 0.70 26.75 10.74
C LEU A 412 0.04 25.88 11.82
N TYR A 413 0.25 24.57 11.70
CA TYR A 413 -0.15 23.59 12.72
C TYR A 413 0.25 24.03 14.12
N GLY A 414 -0.68 24.01 15.06
CA GLY A 414 -0.43 24.34 16.45
C GLY A 414 -1.62 24.98 17.16
N GLY A 415 -1.39 25.30 18.43
CA GLY A 415 -2.34 25.99 19.29
C GLY A 415 -2.22 27.53 19.20
N TYR A 416 -3.34 28.18 19.32
CA TYR A 416 -3.42 29.65 19.23
C TYR A 416 -4.46 30.20 20.20
N PHE A 417 -4.36 31.49 20.49
CA PHE A 417 -5.36 32.22 21.25
C PHE A 417 -5.83 33.45 20.47
N VAL A 418 -7.13 33.69 20.54
CA VAL A 418 -7.76 34.98 20.15
C VAL A 418 -8.12 35.74 21.39
N LYS A 419 -7.77 37.03 21.44
CA LYS A 419 -8.15 37.95 22.50
C LYS A 419 -8.65 39.25 21.91
N GLU A 420 -9.78 39.75 22.42
CA GLU A 420 -10.28 41.06 22.03
C GLU A 420 -9.43 42.14 22.73
N LYS A 421 -8.77 43.00 21.94
CA LYS A 421 -8.00 44.14 22.40
C LYS A 421 -8.86 45.37 22.57
N THR A 422 -9.82 45.57 21.65
CA THR A 422 -10.72 46.71 21.64
C THR A 422 -12.10 46.24 21.21
N ALA A 423 -13.11 46.51 22.03
CA ALA A 423 -14.49 46.21 21.69
C ALA A 423 -15.06 47.24 20.69
N PRO A 424 -16.10 46.89 19.91
CA PRO A 424 -16.86 47.83 19.13
C PRO A 424 -17.41 48.99 19.98
N GLU A 425 -17.57 50.17 19.39
CA GLU A 425 -18.12 51.31 20.07
C GLU A 425 -19.51 50.99 20.66
N GLY A 426 -19.70 51.31 21.95
CA GLY A 426 -20.94 51.04 22.66
C GLY A 426 -21.09 49.64 23.25
N PHE A 427 -20.04 48.84 23.19
CA PHE A 427 -20.01 47.47 23.73
C PHE A 427 -18.92 47.31 24.79
N LYS A 428 -19.12 46.33 25.67
CA LYS A 428 -18.16 45.96 26.72
C LYS A 428 -17.07 45.09 26.13
N LEU A 429 -15.82 45.33 26.53
CA LEU A 429 -14.69 44.50 26.18
C LEU A 429 -14.82 43.10 26.79
N ASP A 430 -14.54 42.05 25.99
CA ASP A 430 -14.32 40.71 26.50
C ASP A 430 -12.82 40.51 26.78
N GLU A 431 -12.46 40.47 28.05
CA GLU A 431 -11.05 40.34 28.48
C GLU A 431 -10.50 38.90 28.39
N ASN A 432 -11.35 37.91 28.09
CA ASN A 432 -10.95 36.52 28.01
C ASN A 432 -10.14 36.24 26.74
N ALA A 433 -9.29 35.21 26.82
CA ALA A 433 -8.62 34.65 25.69
C ALA A 433 -9.26 33.28 25.33
N TYR A 434 -9.40 33.00 24.05
CA TYR A 434 -10.07 31.82 23.54
C TYR A 434 -9.07 30.98 22.75
N TYR A 435 -8.82 29.75 23.24
CA TYR A 435 -7.92 28.76 22.63
C TYR A 435 -8.58 28.09 21.43
N PHE A 436 -7.80 27.87 20.39
CA PHE A 436 -8.17 27.03 19.24
C PHE A 436 -6.93 26.35 18.66
N GLU A 437 -7.13 25.33 17.83
CA GLU A 437 -6.05 24.57 17.18
C GLU A 437 -6.20 24.58 15.67
N ILE A 438 -5.07 24.70 14.98
CA ILE A 438 -4.93 24.39 13.57
C ILE A 438 -4.35 22.98 13.49
N SER A 439 -5.18 22.00 13.10
CA SER A 439 -4.83 20.58 13.05
C SER A 439 -5.19 19.88 11.74
N GLU A 440 -5.91 20.57 10.85
CA GLU A 440 -6.35 20.07 9.56
C GLU A 440 -6.02 21.07 8.44
N ASP A 441 -5.42 20.58 7.35
CA ASP A 441 -5.01 21.43 6.22
C ASP A 441 -6.20 22.09 5.52
N GLY A 442 -6.08 23.40 5.27
CA GLY A 442 -7.10 24.21 4.61
C GLY A 442 -8.36 24.50 5.44
N LYS A 443 -8.41 24.06 6.69
CA LYS A 443 -9.59 24.25 7.54
C LYS A 443 -9.66 25.68 8.08
N ILE A 444 -10.88 26.25 8.05
CA ILE A 444 -11.21 27.49 8.75
C ILE A 444 -11.79 27.13 10.11
N VAL A 445 -11.14 27.56 11.19
CA VAL A 445 -11.62 27.41 12.55
C VAL A 445 -12.42 28.64 12.95
N ASP A 446 -13.71 28.44 13.20
CA ASP A 446 -14.57 29.49 13.73
C ASP A 446 -14.40 29.56 15.25
N VAL A 447 -13.94 30.72 15.76
CA VAL A 447 -13.79 30.95 17.19
C VAL A 447 -14.98 31.75 17.70
N GLU A 448 -15.67 31.19 18.69
CA GLU A 448 -16.87 31.75 19.30
C GLU A 448 -16.69 31.84 20.82
N ASN A 449 -17.19 32.91 21.44
CA ASN A 449 -17.29 33.02 22.90
C ASN A 449 -18.69 32.62 23.42
N GLU A 450 -19.65 32.46 22.52
CA GLU A 450 -20.96 31.87 22.77
C GLU A 450 -21.30 30.86 21.67
N ALA A 451 -21.35 29.60 22.03
CA ALA A 451 -21.43 28.46 21.09
C ALA A 451 -22.67 28.55 20.17
N GLY A 452 -22.44 28.47 18.86
CA GLY A 452 -23.46 28.50 17.82
C GLY A 452 -24.08 29.89 17.59
N ILE A 453 -23.48 30.93 18.17
CA ILE A 453 -23.93 32.31 18.00
C ILE A 453 -22.84 33.15 17.33
N GLY A 454 -21.61 33.04 17.79
CA GLY A 454 -20.47 33.79 17.32
C GLY A 454 -19.66 34.42 18.45
N PHE A 455 -18.87 35.43 18.12
CA PHE A 455 -18.12 36.18 19.11
C PHE A 455 -18.97 37.39 19.56
N ILE A 456 -19.69 37.24 20.69
CA ILE A 456 -20.63 38.23 21.18
C ILE A 456 -19.94 39.31 22.03
N ASN A 457 -20.45 40.55 22.00
CA ASN A 457 -20.21 41.54 23.07
C ASN A 457 -21.53 42.01 23.67
N GLN A 458 -21.50 42.24 24.98
CA GLN A 458 -22.62 42.81 25.70
C GLN A 458 -22.65 44.32 25.46
N PRO A 459 -23.84 44.93 25.19
CA PRO A 459 -23.93 46.37 25.04
C PRO A 459 -23.64 47.07 26.36
N ILE A 460 -23.03 48.25 26.27
CA ILE A 460 -22.97 49.21 27.37
C ILE A 460 -24.39 49.73 27.61
N THR A 461 -24.85 49.68 28.85
CA THR A 461 -26.17 50.17 29.23
C THR A 461 -26.09 51.12 30.42
N GLY A 462 -26.96 52.12 30.42
CA GLY A 462 -27.10 53.04 31.53
C GLY A 462 -28.58 53.36 31.82
N LYS A 463 -28.80 54.19 32.77
CA LYS A 463 -30.16 54.64 33.20
C LYS A 463 -30.30 56.14 33.15
N LEU A 464 -31.44 56.59 32.66
CA LEU A 464 -31.95 57.96 32.96
C LEU A 464 -32.91 57.81 34.11
N GLU A 465 -32.62 58.47 35.22
CA GLU A 465 -33.51 58.65 36.37
C GLU A 465 -34.06 60.12 36.33
N LEU A 466 -35.30 60.23 35.94
CA LEU A 466 -35.95 61.52 35.72
C LEU A 466 -36.94 61.81 36.88
N THR A 467 -36.72 62.90 37.59
CA THR A 467 -37.55 63.30 38.66
C THR A 467 -38.45 64.46 38.20
N LYS A 468 -39.76 64.34 38.44
CA LYS A 468 -40.76 65.37 38.11
C LYS A 468 -41.34 65.95 39.37
N THR A 469 -41.29 67.29 39.48
CA THR A 469 -41.77 68.03 40.69
C THR A 469 -42.60 69.24 40.31
N ASP A 470 -43.40 69.66 41.24
CA ASP A 470 -44.11 70.92 41.17
C ASP A 470 -43.13 72.11 41.36
N VAL A 471 -43.15 73.07 40.46
CA VAL A 471 -42.24 74.24 40.49
C VAL A 471 -42.38 75.11 41.73
N ALA A 472 -43.56 75.15 42.33
CA ALA A 472 -43.86 76.02 43.43
C ALA A 472 -43.48 75.49 44.83
N ASP A 473 -43.68 74.18 45.07
CA ASP A 473 -43.46 73.55 46.38
C ASP A 473 -42.55 72.35 46.38
N GLY A 474 -42.04 71.95 45.18
CA GLY A 474 -41.11 70.84 45.03
C GLY A 474 -41.69 69.44 45.25
N LYS A 475 -43.00 69.31 45.37
CA LYS A 475 -43.64 67.99 45.56
C LYS A 475 -43.51 67.11 44.34
N PRO A 476 -43.31 65.80 44.52
CA PRO A 476 -43.27 64.88 43.44
C PRO A 476 -44.55 64.81 42.63
N LEU A 477 -44.45 64.74 41.31
CA LEU A 477 -45.56 64.68 40.37
C LEU A 477 -45.64 63.30 39.73
N PRO A 478 -46.57 62.41 40.16
CA PRO A 478 -46.81 61.11 39.53
C PRO A 478 -47.58 61.26 38.21
N ASN A 479 -47.51 60.22 37.37
CA ASN A 479 -48.21 60.08 36.07
C ASN A 479 -47.81 61.16 35.02
N ALA A 480 -46.63 61.79 35.13
CA ALA A 480 -46.05 62.57 34.06
C ALA A 480 -45.48 61.58 33.00
N GLY A 481 -45.89 61.70 31.76
CA GLY A 481 -45.47 60.88 30.68
C GLY A 481 -44.24 61.39 29.93
N PHE A 482 -43.21 60.56 29.80
CA PHE A 482 -41.98 60.89 29.11
C PHE A 482 -41.73 59.95 27.95
N ARG A 483 -41.18 60.51 26.87
CA ARG A 483 -40.59 59.72 25.72
C ARG A 483 -39.13 60.07 25.62
N ILE A 484 -38.36 58.99 25.29
CA ILE A 484 -36.95 59.10 25.00
C ILE A 484 -36.76 58.88 23.49
N LYS A 485 -36.02 59.79 22.87
CA LYS A 485 -35.71 59.73 21.45
C LYS A 485 -34.20 59.52 21.27
N ASP A 486 -33.81 58.73 20.25
CA ASP A 486 -32.44 58.62 19.79
C ASP A 486 -32.00 59.83 18.94
N GLU A 487 -30.76 59.82 18.44
CA GLU A 487 -30.22 60.87 17.58
C GLU A 487 -31.01 61.08 16.28
N ASP A 488 -31.64 60.00 15.77
CA ASP A 488 -32.49 60.05 14.56
C ASP A 488 -33.89 60.49 14.82
N GLY A 489 -34.23 60.77 16.09
CA GLY A 489 -35.54 61.24 16.54
C GLY A 489 -36.57 60.12 16.72
N ASN A 490 -36.15 58.82 16.63
CA ASN A 490 -37.05 57.71 16.91
C ASN A 490 -37.32 57.59 18.41
N ILE A 491 -38.57 57.26 18.79
CA ILE A 491 -38.91 56.96 20.16
C ILE A 491 -38.42 55.59 20.55
N VAL A 492 -37.41 55.49 21.42
CA VAL A 492 -36.80 54.26 21.91
C VAL A 492 -37.35 53.80 23.26
N ALA A 493 -37.93 54.64 24.02
CA ALA A 493 -38.63 54.32 25.28
C ALA A 493 -39.72 55.31 25.63
N THR A 494 -40.72 54.85 26.34
CA THR A 494 -41.76 55.70 26.99
C THR A 494 -42.01 55.18 28.39
N GLY A 495 -42.36 56.07 29.27
CA GLY A 495 -42.69 55.76 30.66
C GLY A 495 -43.40 56.89 31.36
N VAL A 496 -43.92 56.61 32.55
CA VAL A 496 -44.59 57.60 33.41
C VAL A 496 -43.91 57.61 34.77
N THR A 497 -43.97 58.77 35.43
CA THR A 497 -43.45 58.92 36.81
C THR A 497 -44.31 58.13 37.80
N ASP A 498 -43.64 57.51 38.78
CA ASP A 498 -44.25 56.82 39.92
C ASP A 498 -44.80 57.75 40.99
N GLU A 499 -45.25 57.20 42.13
CA GLU A 499 -45.75 57.96 43.26
C GLU A 499 -44.72 58.95 43.86
N ASN A 500 -43.44 58.73 43.66
CA ASN A 500 -42.33 59.56 44.06
C ASN A 500 -41.93 60.58 42.98
N GLY A 501 -42.68 60.62 41.86
CA GLY A 501 -42.38 61.48 40.73
C GLY A 501 -41.16 61.03 39.91
N ILE A 502 -40.77 59.76 39.99
CA ILE A 502 -39.57 59.23 39.33
C ILE A 502 -39.95 58.32 38.16
N ALA A 503 -39.33 58.55 37.01
CA ALA A 503 -39.34 57.64 35.88
C ALA A 503 -37.91 57.15 35.59
N ILE A 504 -37.71 55.80 35.37
CA ILE A 504 -36.40 55.18 35.09
C ILE A 504 -36.45 54.54 33.72
N PHE A 505 -35.47 54.92 32.89
CA PHE A 505 -35.31 54.34 31.56
C PHE A 505 -33.92 53.65 31.46
N THR A 506 -33.88 52.38 31.13
CA THR A 506 -32.63 51.67 30.81
C THR A 506 -32.38 51.77 29.31
N LEU A 507 -31.22 52.29 28.93
CA LEU A 507 -30.89 52.66 27.57
C LEU A 507 -29.47 52.11 27.25
N ARG A 508 -29.24 51.83 26.00
CA ARG A 508 -27.90 51.45 25.50
C ARG A 508 -26.98 52.67 25.39
N TYR A 509 -25.71 52.47 25.13
CA TYR A 509 -24.76 53.51 24.73
C TYR A 509 -25.35 54.35 23.59
N GLY A 510 -25.26 55.70 23.73
CA GLY A 510 -25.74 56.59 22.71
C GLY A 510 -26.14 57.94 23.27
N LYS A 511 -26.54 58.87 22.39
CA LYS A 511 -27.07 60.15 22.71
C LYS A 511 -28.60 60.16 22.54
N TYR A 512 -29.24 60.81 23.45
CA TYR A 512 -30.70 60.78 23.55
C TYR A 512 -31.25 62.18 23.92
N THR A 513 -32.54 62.35 23.64
CA THR A 513 -33.32 63.44 24.22
C THR A 513 -34.49 62.86 25.00
N TYR A 514 -34.86 63.47 26.09
CA TYR A 514 -36.11 63.20 26.78
C TYR A 514 -37.06 64.38 26.65
N GLN A 515 -38.34 64.09 26.52
CA GLN A 515 -39.43 65.08 26.35
C GLN A 515 -40.65 64.57 27.07
N GLU A 516 -41.31 65.51 27.76
CA GLU A 516 -42.64 65.27 28.33
C GLU A 516 -43.67 65.21 27.17
N TYR A 517 -44.53 64.21 27.14
CA TYR A 517 -45.62 64.09 26.17
C TYR A 517 -47.01 64.14 26.88
N ASN A 518 -47.06 64.00 28.20
CA ASN A 518 -48.26 64.02 28.98
C ASN A 518 -47.97 64.61 30.36
N ALA A 519 -48.53 65.78 30.69
CA ALA A 519 -48.40 66.34 32.00
C ALA A 519 -49.42 65.71 33.00
N PRO A 520 -49.13 65.66 34.31
CA PRO A 520 -50.09 65.27 35.31
C PRO A 520 -51.33 66.18 35.28
N GLU A 521 -52.47 65.64 35.71
CA GLU A 521 -53.73 66.44 35.76
C GLU A 521 -53.61 67.73 36.57
N GLY A 522 -53.97 68.84 35.94
CA GLY A 522 -53.89 70.15 36.55
C GLY A 522 -52.54 70.86 36.39
N TYR A 523 -51.65 70.36 35.55
CA TYR A 523 -50.34 70.96 35.27
C TYR A 523 -50.16 71.26 33.77
N GLU A 524 -49.39 72.32 33.48
CA GLU A 524 -49.00 72.64 32.13
C GLU A 524 -47.89 71.71 31.67
N ILE A 525 -47.96 71.30 30.41
CA ILE A 525 -46.92 70.41 29.83
C ILE A 525 -45.68 71.21 29.42
N ASP A 526 -44.47 70.67 29.71
CA ASP A 526 -43.21 71.17 29.16
C ASP A 526 -42.78 70.34 27.98
N GLU A 527 -43.06 70.81 26.77
CA GLU A 527 -42.70 70.12 25.51
C GLU A 527 -41.22 70.28 25.09
N SER A 528 -40.38 70.88 25.93
CA SER A 528 -38.96 71.06 25.67
C SER A 528 -38.25 69.74 25.61
N GLU A 529 -37.27 69.62 24.69
CA GLU A 529 -36.41 68.46 24.58
C GLU A 529 -35.06 68.70 25.26
N TYR A 530 -34.63 67.75 26.07
CA TYR A 530 -33.40 67.87 26.87
C TYR A 530 -32.47 66.74 26.49
N ALA A 531 -31.25 67.08 26.03
CA ALA A 531 -30.23 66.11 25.59
C ALA A 531 -29.49 65.48 26.78
N PHE A 532 -29.18 64.21 26.67
CA PHE A 532 -28.30 63.49 27.58
C PHE A 532 -27.56 62.33 26.81
N GLU A 533 -26.63 61.70 27.47
CA GLU A 533 -25.78 60.73 26.86
C GLU A 533 -25.48 59.56 27.83
N ILE A 534 -25.51 58.35 27.34
CA ILE A 534 -25.03 57.12 28.00
C ILE A 534 -23.72 56.75 27.39
N LYS A 535 -22.60 56.77 28.15
CA LYS A 535 -21.23 56.49 27.71
C LYS A 535 -20.58 55.31 28.43
N GLU A 536 -20.95 55.07 29.66
CA GLU A 536 -20.32 54.09 30.54
C GLU A 536 -21.34 53.11 31.05
N ASP A 537 -20.89 51.84 31.20
CA ASP A 537 -21.75 50.78 31.71
C ASP A 537 -22.19 51.08 33.15
N GLY A 538 -23.47 50.90 33.39
CA GLY A 538 -24.06 51.21 34.69
C GLY A 538 -24.23 52.73 35.01
N GLN A 539 -23.92 53.63 34.05
CA GLN A 539 -24.09 55.09 34.22
C GLN A 539 -25.52 55.44 34.62
N ILE A 540 -25.67 56.30 35.57
CA ILE A 540 -26.97 56.86 35.98
C ILE A 540 -26.95 58.34 35.70
N VAL A 541 -27.73 58.77 34.71
CA VAL A 541 -27.98 60.19 34.43
C VAL A 541 -29.19 60.59 35.23
N LYS A 542 -29.05 61.63 36.10
CA LYS A 542 -30.13 62.16 36.87
C LYS A 542 -30.60 63.50 36.29
N ALA A 543 -31.88 63.60 36.03
CA ALA A 543 -32.49 64.79 35.48
C ALA A 543 -33.75 65.20 36.33
N THR A 544 -34.01 66.44 36.38
CA THR A 544 -35.20 66.97 37.09
C THR A 544 -35.94 67.91 36.16
N MET A 545 -37.23 67.70 36.05
CA MET A 545 -38.17 68.64 35.38
C MET A 545 -39.27 69.08 36.31
N THR A 546 -39.72 70.29 36.12
CA THR A 546 -40.81 70.88 36.93
C THR A 546 -42.01 71.20 36.05
N ASN A 547 -43.22 71.12 36.57
CA ASN A 547 -44.40 71.65 35.90
C ASN A 547 -45.07 72.70 36.80
N GLU A 548 -45.68 73.70 36.15
CA GLU A 548 -46.48 74.74 36.81
C GLU A 548 -47.95 74.30 36.78
N LYS A 549 -48.65 74.59 37.91
CA LYS A 549 -50.10 74.35 37.96
C LYS A 549 -50.82 75.24 37.02
N ILE A 550 -51.80 74.71 36.32
CA ILE A 550 -52.75 75.54 35.59
C ILE A 550 -53.52 76.41 36.57
N PRO A 551 -53.54 77.78 36.44
CA PRO A 551 -54.26 78.65 37.34
C PRO A 551 -55.75 78.30 37.42
N GLU A 552 -56.34 78.26 38.67
CA GLU A 552 -57.75 77.87 38.89
C GLU A 552 -58.75 78.77 38.13
N GLU A 553 -58.36 79.94 37.73
CA GLU A 553 -59.23 80.89 36.97
C GLU A 553 -59.46 80.44 35.52
N LEU A 554 -58.68 79.55 34.99
CA LEU A 554 -58.82 78.93 33.64
C LEU A 554 -59.68 77.67 33.66
N ILE A 555 -60.07 77.16 34.81
CA ILE A 555 -60.88 75.94 34.96
C ILE A 555 -62.41 76.24 34.94
N THR A 556 -62.83 77.49 34.71
CA THR A 556 -64.24 77.76 34.45
C THR A 556 -64.62 77.28 33.05
N THR A 557 -65.13 76.08 32.99
CA THR A 557 -65.63 75.44 31.78
C THR A 557 -66.72 76.25 31.10
N PRO A 558 -66.62 76.56 29.80
CA PRO A 558 -67.79 76.84 29.01
C PRO A 558 -68.61 75.53 28.89
N LYS A 559 -69.84 75.56 29.36
CA LYS A 559 -70.82 74.53 29.00
C LYS A 559 -71.07 74.63 27.51
N THR A 560 -70.39 73.91 26.72
CA THR A 560 -70.78 73.57 25.34
C THR A 560 -71.01 72.09 25.33
N GLY A 561 -72.27 71.70 25.13
CA GLY A 561 -72.64 70.33 24.93
C GLY A 561 -71.93 69.82 23.68
N ASP A 562 -71.09 68.88 23.84
CA ASP A 562 -70.59 68.08 22.77
C ASP A 562 -70.99 66.60 23.02
N ASP A 563 -71.83 66.11 22.12
CA ASP A 563 -72.31 64.75 22.07
C ASP A 563 -71.19 63.80 21.52
N SER A 564 -69.98 63.94 21.99
CA SER A 564 -68.94 63.01 21.62
C SER A 564 -69.10 61.71 22.42
N ARG A 565 -69.49 60.71 21.68
CA ARG A 565 -69.75 59.32 22.16
C ARG A 565 -68.48 58.69 22.68
N PRO A 566 -68.33 58.41 23.99
CA PRO A 566 -67.12 57.79 24.56
C PRO A 566 -66.75 56.41 23.91
N GLY A 567 -67.76 55.75 23.27
CA GLY A 567 -67.53 54.47 22.60
C GLY A 567 -66.71 54.53 21.36
N LEU A 568 -66.48 55.75 20.75
CA LEU A 568 -65.72 55.81 19.48
C LEU A 568 -64.21 55.82 19.74
N TRP A 569 -63.76 56.32 20.87
CA TRP A 569 -62.36 56.36 21.27
C TRP A 569 -61.87 55.04 21.83
N ILE A 570 -62.73 54.27 22.49
CA ILE A 570 -62.41 52.86 22.91
C ILE A 570 -62.30 51.91 21.68
N GLY A 571 -63.05 52.17 20.61
CA GLY A 571 -62.94 51.44 19.37
C GLY A 571 -61.61 51.64 18.58
N LEU A 572 -61.08 52.87 18.62
CA LEU A 572 -59.80 53.21 17.96
C LEU A 572 -58.58 52.66 18.71
N SER A 573 -58.60 52.61 20.03
CA SER A 573 -57.51 51.97 20.82
C SER A 573 -57.51 50.48 20.71
N ALA A 574 -58.68 49.84 20.50
CA ALA A 574 -58.75 48.40 20.24
C ALA A 574 -58.24 47.98 18.81
N LEU A 575 -58.37 48.85 17.82
CA LEU A 575 -57.89 48.66 16.47
C LEU A 575 -56.37 48.81 16.35
N SER A 576 -55.70 49.59 17.17
CA SER A 576 -54.23 49.71 17.20
C SER A 576 -53.57 48.51 17.84
N GLY A 577 -54.20 47.88 18.86
CA GLY A 577 -53.70 46.62 19.47
C GLY A 577 -53.81 45.38 18.53
N ALA A 578 -54.85 45.38 17.68
CA ALA A 578 -55.03 44.28 16.74
C ALA A 578 -54.06 44.33 15.53
N GLY A 579 -53.61 45.53 15.12
CA GLY A 579 -52.65 45.74 14.03
C GLY A 579 -51.26 45.13 14.32
N VAL A 580 -50.81 45.26 15.56
CA VAL A 580 -49.49 44.74 15.99
C VAL A 580 -49.48 43.21 16.05
N ALA A 581 -50.62 42.60 16.49
CA ALA A 581 -50.72 41.12 16.54
C ALA A 581 -50.80 40.48 15.15
N VAL A 582 -51.43 41.13 14.15
CA VAL A 582 -51.51 40.64 12.76
C VAL A 582 -50.17 40.74 12.03
N PHE A 583 -49.37 41.81 12.31
CA PHE A 583 -48.04 41.94 11.70
C PHE A 583 -47.04 40.90 12.24
N GLY A 584 -47.10 40.55 13.53
CA GLY A 584 -46.28 39.50 14.14
C GLY A 584 -46.61 38.11 13.59
N ILE A 585 -47.88 37.79 13.33
CA ILE A 585 -48.32 36.49 12.80
C ILE A 585 -47.96 36.37 11.31
N LEU A 586 -48.06 37.43 10.51
CA LEU A 586 -47.68 37.40 9.08
C LEU A 586 -46.16 37.28 8.88
N THR A 587 -45.34 37.82 9.77
CA THR A 587 -43.88 37.70 9.75
C THR A 587 -43.45 36.26 10.12
N ALA A 588 -44.10 35.66 11.13
CA ALA A 588 -43.86 34.27 11.54
C ALA A 588 -44.30 33.24 10.46
N MET A 589 -45.39 33.52 9.75
CA MET A 589 -45.82 32.68 8.62
C MET A 589 -44.91 32.80 7.38
N LYS A 590 -44.29 33.95 7.13
CA LYS A 590 -43.36 34.16 6.02
C LYS A 590 -42.01 33.49 6.25
N MET A 591 -41.56 33.41 7.51
CA MET A 591 -40.36 32.64 7.89
C MET A 591 -40.57 31.11 7.83
N ARG A 592 -41.79 30.63 8.11
CA ARG A 592 -42.10 29.21 8.03
C ARG A 592 -42.24 28.69 6.58
N LYS A 593 -42.58 29.56 5.63
CA LYS A 593 -42.65 29.21 4.20
C LYS A 593 -41.28 29.15 3.51
N ARG A 594 -40.28 29.92 4.00
CA ARG A 594 -38.90 29.86 3.49
C ARG A 594 -38.10 28.64 3.94
N LYS A 595 -38.50 27.95 5.02
CA LYS A 595 -37.85 26.72 5.49
C LYS A 595 -38.38 25.43 4.83
N GLY A 596 -39.38 25.53 3.96
CA GLY A 596 -40.00 24.39 3.26
C GLY A 596 -39.55 24.21 1.81
N GLU A 597 -38.83 25.18 1.23
CA GLU A 597 -38.39 25.14 -0.19
C GLU A 597 -36.95 24.72 -0.41
N ASP A 598 -36.16 24.51 0.69
CA ASP A 598 -34.77 24.01 0.60
C ASP A 598 -34.61 22.50 0.90
N LYS A 599 -35.72 21.73 0.71
CA LYS A 599 -35.66 20.27 0.73
C LYS A 599 -36.61 19.71 -0.34
N ALA A 600 -36.17 19.77 -1.57
CA ALA A 600 -36.61 18.86 -2.65
C ALA A 600 -35.44 18.77 -3.66
#